data_1c816710e280040a7214c859b22a63fd
#
_entry.id   1c816710e280040a7214c859b22a63fd
#
_cell.length_a   1.000
_cell.length_b   1.000
_cell.length_c   1.000
_cell.angle_alpha   90.00
_cell.angle_beta   90.00
_cell.angle_gamma   90.00
#
_symmetry.space_group_name_H-M   'P 1'
#
loop_
_entity.id
_entity.type
_entity.pdbx_description
1 polymer ?
#
loop_
_entity_poly.entity_id
_entity_poly.type
_entity_poly.pdbx_seq_one_letter_code
_entity_poly.pdbx_strand_id
1 'polypeptide(L)'
;MKNKQQKNKGFTLIELLVVVAIIAILSTIVVVSINAARAKGKDSGAISQLNQARNQAEIYYTKTGSYNGLCSPSTPTSEEVGIYEYVLAAAETIGFEPPENYVQSL
;
A
#
# COMPACT_ATOMS: atom_id res chain seq x y z
N MET A 1 -13.66 18.11 -63.95
CA MET A 1 -13.61 17.57 -62.57
C MET A 1 -12.71 18.47 -61.73
N LYS A 2 -13.27 19.25 -60.78
CA LYS A 2 -12.49 20.12 -59.92
C LYS A 2 -12.03 19.31 -58.71
N ASN A 3 -10.73 18.99 -58.62
CA ASN A 3 -10.12 18.41 -57.42
C ASN A 3 -10.15 19.47 -56.31
N LYS A 4 -11.01 19.27 -55.29
CA LYS A 4 -10.94 20.00 -54.04
C LYS A 4 -9.69 19.54 -53.30
N GLN A 5 -8.65 20.35 -53.34
CA GLN A 5 -7.50 20.17 -52.47
C GLN A 5 -7.97 20.37 -51.00
N GLN A 6 -8.03 19.27 -50.23
CA GLN A 6 -8.23 19.36 -48.81
C GLN A 6 -6.99 20.00 -48.19
N LYS A 7 -7.15 21.23 -47.66
CA LYS A 7 -6.12 21.89 -46.86
C LYS A 7 -5.95 21.10 -45.54
N ASN A 8 -4.89 20.35 -45.45
CA ASN A 8 -4.46 19.76 -44.19
C ASN A 8 -4.15 20.89 -43.23
N LYS A 9 -4.99 21.06 -42.21
CA LYS A 9 -4.74 21.99 -41.10
C LYS A 9 -3.74 21.34 -40.14
N GLY A 10 -2.51 21.79 -40.16
CA GLY A 10 -1.49 21.39 -39.16
C GLY A 10 -1.66 22.14 -37.84
N PHE A 11 -1.15 21.56 -36.75
CA PHE A 11 -1.06 22.22 -35.45
C PHE A 11 -0.09 23.40 -35.48
N THR A 12 -0.44 24.47 -34.78
CA THR A 12 0.46 25.61 -34.59
C THR A 12 1.41 25.32 -33.43
N LEU A 13 2.61 25.90 -33.47
CA LEU A 13 3.63 25.77 -32.44
C LEU A 13 3.12 26.30 -31.09
N ILE A 14 2.33 27.39 -31.13
CA ILE A 14 1.77 28.00 -29.92
C ILE A 14 0.69 27.13 -29.27
N GLU A 15 -0.13 26.40 -30.04
CA GLU A 15 -1.11 25.46 -29.49
C GLU A 15 -0.43 24.32 -28.73
N LEU A 16 0.67 23.79 -29.25
CA LEU A 16 1.44 22.76 -28.56
C LEU A 16 2.09 23.31 -27.28
N LEU A 17 2.66 24.52 -27.36
CA LEU A 17 3.36 25.14 -26.22
C LEU A 17 2.41 25.41 -25.04
N VAL A 18 1.20 25.90 -25.31
CA VAL A 18 0.18 26.15 -24.28
C VAL A 18 -0.26 24.85 -23.62
N VAL A 19 -0.48 23.78 -24.38
CA VAL A 19 -0.88 22.48 -23.82
C VAL A 19 0.19 21.92 -22.89
N VAL A 20 1.46 21.97 -23.30
CA VAL A 20 2.58 21.49 -22.47
C VAL A 20 2.71 22.32 -21.19
N ALA A 21 2.52 23.65 -21.25
CA ALA A 21 2.53 24.51 -20.07
C ALA A 21 1.43 24.16 -19.08
N ILE A 22 0.22 23.90 -19.53
CA ILE A 22 -0.91 23.49 -18.67
C ILE A 22 -0.64 22.15 -18.01
N ILE A 23 -0.16 21.15 -18.77
CA ILE A 23 0.19 19.84 -18.24
C ILE A 23 1.28 19.95 -17.16
N ALA A 24 2.29 20.79 -17.37
CA ALA A 24 3.35 21.01 -16.39
C ALA A 24 2.81 21.55 -15.06
N ILE A 25 1.90 22.50 -15.08
CA ILE A 25 1.28 23.06 -13.88
C ILE A 25 0.41 22.02 -13.17
N LEU A 26 -0.43 21.29 -13.89
CA LEU A 26 -1.29 20.28 -13.30
C LEU A 26 -0.49 19.13 -12.68
N SER A 27 0.63 18.75 -13.27
CA SER A 27 1.48 17.66 -12.77
C SER A 27 2.04 17.94 -11.39
N THR A 28 2.36 19.19 -11.07
CA THR A 28 2.91 19.56 -9.75
C THR A 28 1.89 19.35 -8.61
N ILE A 29 0.63 19.65 -8.85
CA ILE A 29 -0.45 19.49 -7.86
C ILE A 29 -0.73 18.02 -7.58
N VAL A 30 -0.73 17.19 -8.62
CA VAL A 30 -1.03 15.75 -8.53
C VAL A 30 0.01 15.01 -7.70
N VAL A 31 1.30 15.30 -7.85
CA VAL A 31 2.38 14.62 -7.12
C VAL A 31 2.25 14.81 -5.60
N VAL A 32 1.92 16.00 -5.13
CA VAL A 32 1.73 16.27 -3.69
C VAL A 32 0.54 15.50 -3.14
N SER A 33 -0.57 15.46 -3.88
CA SER A 33 -1.79 14.75 -3.49
C SER A 33 -1.58 13.24 -3.40
N ILE A 34 -0.81 12.65 -4.32
CA ILE A 34 -0.53 11.20 -4.33
C ILE A 34 0.28 10.79 -3.10
N ASN A 35 1.24 11.57 -2.67
CA ASN A 35 2.07 11.24 -1.50
C ASN A 35 1.23 11.16 -0.22
N ALA A 36 0.31 12.11 -0.02
CA ALA A 36 -0.63 12.09 1.10
C ALA A 36 -1.60 10.89 1.03
N ALA A 37 -2.09 10.55 -0.15
CA ALA A 37 -2.97 9.41 -0.35
C ALA A 37 -2.24 8.07 -0.09
N ARG A 38 -0.98 7.95 -0.50
CA ARG A 38 -0.15 6.76 -0.23
C ARG A 38 0.10 6.55 1.26
N ALA A 39 0.40 7.62 2.01
CA ALA A 39 0.58 7.53 3.46
C ALA A 39 -0.69 6.99 4.14
N LYS A 40 -1.85 7.57 3.83
CA LYS A 40 -3.14 7.08 4.34
C LYS A 40 -3.46 5.65 3.93
N GLY A 41 -3.08 5.24 2.71
CA GLY A 41 -3.24 3.87 2.24
C GLY A 41 -2.43 2.88 3.04
N LYS A 42 -1.19 3.22 3.39
CA LYS A 42 -0.33 2.40 4.24
C LYS A 42 -0.90 2.27 5.66
N ASP A 43 -1.33 3.36 6.27
CA ASP A 43 -1.96 3.34 7.60
C ASP A 43 -3.21 2.45 7.61
N SER A 44 -4.07 2.58 6.61
CA SER A 44 -5.27 1.74 6.47
C SER A 44 -4.91 0.26 6.30
N GLY A 45 -3.88 -0.05 5.53
CA GLY A 45 -3.37 -1.41 5.36
C GLY A 45 -2.88 -2.01 6.67
N ALA A 46 -2.07 -1.27 7.43
CA ALA A 46 -1.58 -1.70 8.73
C ALA A 46 -2.71 -1.95 9.74
N ILE A 47 -3.70 -1.05 9.81
CA ILE A 47 -4.88 -1.21 10.66
C ILE A 47 -5.66 -2.49 10.29
N SER A 48 -5.80 -2.77 8.99
CA SER A 48 -6.47 -3.99 8.51
C SER A 48 -5.75 -5.24 8.97
N GLN A 49 -4.42 -5.29 8.89
CA GLN A 49 -3.60 -6.41 9.36
C GLN A 49 -3.71 -6.59 10.87
N LEU A 50 -3.68 -5.51 11.65
CA LEU A 50 -3.83 -5.57 13.10
C LEU A 50 -5.22 -6.06 13.53
N ASN A 51 -6.27 -5.69 12.80
CA ASN A 51 -7.60 -6.22 13.05
C ASN A 51 -7.69 -7.73 12.79
N GLN A 52 -7.00 -8.23 11.76
CA GLN A 52 -6.89 -9.67 11.49
C GLN A 52 -6.10 -10.37 12.60
N ALA A 53 -5.00 -9.78 13.07
CA ALA A 53 -4.24 -10.30 14.21
C ALA A 53 -5.11 -10.42 15.46
N ARG A 54 -5.94 -9.41 15.76
CA ARG A 54 -6.89 -9.46 16.88
C ARG A 54 -7.89 -10.60 16.75
N ASN A 55 -8.48 -10.78 15.56
CA ASN A 55 -9.41 -11.88 15.33
C ASN A 55 -8.73 -13.24 15.51
N GLN A 56 -7.51 -13.40 15.06
CA GLN A 56 -6.73 -14.64 15.27
C GLN A 56 -6.39 -14.87 16.74
N ALA A 57 -6.10 -13.82 17.48
CA ALA A 57 -5.87 -13.92 18.93
C ALA A 57 -7.10 -14.44 19.69
N GLU A 58 -8.29 -13.99 19.32
CA GLU A 58 -9.55 -14.48 19.92
C GLU A 58 -9.83 -15.94 19.56
N ILE A 59 -9.55 -16.34 18.33
CA ILE A 59 -9.67 -17.74 17.89
C ILE A 59 -8.69 -18.62 18.66
N TYR A 60 -7.45 -18.17 18.83
CA TYR A 60 -6.42 -18.90 19.59
C TYR A 60 -6.84 -19.06 21.05
N TYR A 61 -7.33 -17.99 21.69
CA TYR A 61 -7.83 -18.04 23.05
C TYR A 61 -9.00 -19.04 23.21
N THR A 62 -9.92 -19.04 22.25
CA THR A 62 -11.07 -19.97 22.28
C THR A 62 -10.63 -21.43 22.21
N LYS A 63 -9.53 -21.73 21.51
CA LYS A 63 -8.98 -23.08 21.38
C LYS A 63 -8.15 -23.52 22.57
N THR A 64 -7.29 -22.62 23.08
CA THR A 64 -6.28 -22.96 24.09
C THR A 64 -6.62 -22.52 25.52
N GLY A 65 -7.56 -21.58 25.67
CA GLY A 65 -7.92 -20.99 26.95
C GLY A 65 -6.88 -19.99 27.49
N SER A 66 -5.83 -19.67 26.70
CA SER A 66 -4.74 -18.79 27.11
C SER A 66 -4.15 -18.06 25.91
N TYR A 67 -3.52 -16.91 26.13
CA TYR A 67 -2.75 -16.19 25.12
C TYR A 67 -1.25 -16.54 25.14
N ASN A 68 -0.84 -17.51 25.95
CA ASN A 68 0.56 -17.92 26.02
C ASN A 68 1.01 -18.55 24.69
N GLY A 69 2.14 -18.10 24.16
CA GLY A 69 2.68 -18.57 22.89
C GLY A 69 2.07 -17.94 21.63
N LEU A 70 1.10 -17.03 21.77
CA LEU A 70 0.43 -16.38 20.66
C LEU A 70 1.37 -15.58 19.75
N CYS A 71 2.39 -14.96 20.31
CA CYS A 71 3.39 -14.16 19.59
C CYS A 71 4.65 -14.96 19.25
N SER A 72 4.68 -16.26 19.52
CA SER A 72 5.85 -17.07 19.18
C SER A 72 6.00 -17.20 17.67
N PRO A 73 7.21 -17.01 17.11
CA PRO A 73 7.50 -17.26 15.71
C PRO A 73 7.60 -18.76 15.45
N SER A 74 6.71 -19.56 16.02
CA SER A 74 6.67 -20.99 15.76
C SER A 74 6.35 -21.23 14.29
N THR A 75 7.15 -22.09 13.66
CA THR A 75 6.94 -22.57 12.31
C THR A 75 5.46 -22.87 12.09
N PRO A 76 4.84 -22.31 11.03
CA PRO A 76 3.45 -22.55 10.75
C PRO A 76 3.26 -24.06 10.47
N THR A 77 2.82 -24.80 11.48
CA THR A 77 2.09 -26.02 11.19
C THR A 77 0.79 -25.57 10.55
N SER A 78 0.47 -26.12 9.43
CA SER A 78 -0.47 -25.69 8.39
C SER A 78 -1.91 -25.33 8.82
N GLU A 79 -2.20 -25.21 10.09
CA GLU A 79 -3.51 -24.85 10.64
C GLU A 79 -3.52 -23.67 11.63
N GLU A 80 -2.36 -23.18 12.08
CA GLU A 80 -2.28 -22.09 13.05
C GLU A 80 -1.36 -20.97 12.52
N VAL A 81 -1.94 -20.05 11.78
CA VAL A 81 -1.27 -18.78 11.48
C VAL A 81 -1.26 -17.97 12.75
N GLY A 82 -0.12 -17.91 13.42
CA GLY A 82 0.06 -17.07 14.61
C GLY A 82 -0.14 -15.59 14.27
N ILE A 83 -0.44 -14.77 15.27
CA ILE A 83 -0.59 -13.31 15.06
C ILE A 83 0.72 -12.66 14.61
N TYR A 84 1.84 -13.32 14.78
CA TYR A 84 3.16 -12.83 14.38
C TYR A 84 3.20 -12.40 12.92
N GLU A 85 2.67 -13.22 12.01
CA GLU A 85 2.63 -12.93 10.58
C GLU A 85 1.81 -11.66 10.27
N TYR A 86 0.70 -11.45 10.94
CA TYR A 86 -0.13 -10.26 10.75
C TYR A 86 0.54 -9.00 11.29
N VAL A 87 1.24 -9.10 12.43
CA VAL A 87 1.97 -7.98 13.03
C VAL A 87 3.17 -7.62 12.16
N LEU A 88 3.88 -8.62 11.62
CA LEU A 88 4.98 -8.43 10.70
C LEU A 88 4.50 -7.75 9.40
N ALA A 89 3.42 -8.25 8.80
CA ALA A 89 2.84 -7.65 7.61
C ALA A 89 2.36 -6.21 7.82
N ALA A 90 1.83 -5.89 9.00
CA ALA A 90 1.47 -4.52 9.37
C ALA A 90 2.72 -3.62 9.47
N ALA A 91 3.80 -4.10 10.08
CA ALA A 91 5.07 -3.38 10.21
C ALA A 91 5.68 -3.08 8.84
N GLU A 92 5.77 -4.08 7.97
CA GLU A 92 6.26 -3.93 6.59
C GLU A 92 5.43 -2.93 5.78
N THR A 93 4.11 -2.91 5.96
CA THR A 93 3.20 -1.99 5.27
C THR A 93 3.55 -0.53 5.55
N ILE A 94 3.94 -0.20 6.78
CA ILE A 94 4.35 1.16 7.18
C ILE A 94 5.85 1.42 6.94
N GLY A 95 6.61 0.42 6.50
CA GLY A 95 8.05 0.52 6.24
C GLY A 95 8.91 0.37 7.49
N PHE A 96 8.40 -0.31 8.51
CA PHE A 96 9.16 -0.68 9.71
C PHE A 96 9.75 -2.08 9.52
N GLU A 97 11.08 -2.18 9.54
CA GLU A 97 11.79 -3.46 9.55
C GLU A 97 12.15 -3.78 11.01
N PRO A 98 11.54 -4.80 11.62
CA PRO A 98 11.93 -5.22 12.96
C PRO A 98 13.36 -5.75 12.93
N PRO A 99 14.19 -5.46 13.94
CA PRO A 99 15.55 -5.98 14.01
C PRO A 99 15.54 -7.50 14.09
N GLU A 100 16.47 -8.16 13.40
CA GLU A 100 16.56 -9.62 13.26
C GLU A 100 16.56 -10.39 14.60
N ASN A 101 17.00 -9.75 15.68
CA ASN A 101 17.05 -10.33 17.03
C ASN A 101 15.75 -10.17 17.83
N TYR A 102 14.76 -9.45 17.34
CA TYR A 102 13.48 -9.26 18.03
C TYR A 102 12.69 -10.56 18.13
N VAL A 103 12.92 -11.48 17.21
CA VAL A 103 12.27 -12.79 17.10
C VAL A 103 12.77 -13.79 18.16
N GLN A 104 13.98 -13.57 18.71
CA GLN A 104 14.61 -14.51 19.65
C GLN A 104 14.34 -14.18 21.13
N SER A 105 13.72 -13.03 21.45
CA SER A 105 13.56 -12.54 22.83
C SER A 105 12.10 -12.58 23.33
N LEU A 106 11.18 -13.09 22.55
CA LEU A 106 9.78 -13.30 22.91
C LEU A 106 9.47 -14.80 23.07
#